data_bff62aa54ad657a4b3eed6d100e33898
#
_entry.id   bff62aa54ad657a4b3eed6d100e33898
#
_cell.length_a   1.000
_cell.length_b   1.000
_cell.length_c   1.000
_cell.angle_alpha   90.00
_cell.angle_beta   90.00
_cell.angle_gamma   90.00
#
_symmetry.space_group_name_H-M   'P 1'
#
loop_
_entity.id
_entity.type
_entity.pdbx_description
1 polymer ?
#
loop_
_entity_poly.entity_id
_entity_poly.type
_entity_poly.pdbx_seq_one_letter_code
_entity_poly.pdbx_strand_id
1 'polypeptide(L)'
;MTGDVTSRQIVPKSPACPEGLFLMDGIEGLRSLPKHSVDMLLTDPPYGTTRNFWDVPLPLPELWEAVKWAVKPDGAVLFFAQCPYDKVLGASNLSMLRYEWVWYKSRCTGFLNARRAPLKRTENILVFYQKLPYYDPQFEQGKPYKKISRTGDNSPNYGKFLRSSSGSEDGLRFPGNLLAFSSVQRTVHPTQKPVELCEYLIRTYTRPGEVVADICTGSGTTAVAAVNTGRRFVCFETAPAFYAPATERIRLATEAVKAGQKGV
;
A
#
# COMPACT_ATOMS: atom_id res chain seq x y z
N MET A 1 17.38 -4.56 -55.49
CA MET A 1 17.60 -4.29 -54.04
C MET A 1 16.39 -3.52 -53.56
N THR A 2 15.41 -4.24 -53.03
CA THR A 2 14.16 -3.68 -52.53
C THR A 2 14.22 -3.72 -51.00
N GLY A 3 14.35 -2.54 -50.40
CA GLY A 3 14.39 -2.37 -48.99
C GLY A 3 13.00 -2.60 -48.38
N ASP A 4 12.94 -3.57 -47.49
CA ASP A 4 11.76 -3.90 -46.68
C ASP A 4 11.59 -2.84 -45.60
N VAL A 5 10.59 -1.97 -45.76
CA VAL A 5 10.20 -0.97 -44.76
C VAL A 5 9.25 -1.69 -43.79
N THR A 6 9.82 -2.26 -42.73
CA THR A 6 9.04 -2.79 -41.61
C THR A 6 8.21 -1.67 -40.98
N SER A 7 6.92 -1.66 -41.31
CA SER A 7 5.92 -0.82 -40.65
C SER A 7 5.85 -1.17 -39.16
N ARG A 8 6.40 -0.30 -38.31
CA ARG A 8 6.17 -0.36 -36.85
C ARG A 8 4.68 -0.17 -36.63
N GLN A 9 4.00 -1.25 -36.28
CA GLN A 9 2.64 -1.17 -35.77
C GLN A 9 2.65 -0.30 -34.51
N ILE A 10 2.00 0.86 -34.60
CA ILE A 10 1.71 1.71 -33.43
C ILE A 10 0.67 0.95 -32.60
N VAL A 11 1.12 0.27 -31.57
CA VAL A 11 0.23 -0.30 -30.56
C VAL A 11 -0.52 0.88 -29.94
N PRO A 12 -1.86 0.93 -29.99
CA PRO A 12 -2.61 2.01 -29.40
C PRO A 12 -2.27 2.09 -27.91
N LYS A 13 -1.83 3.27 -27.44
CA LYS A 13 -1.60 3.52 -26.01
C LYS A 13 -2.91 3.22 -25.29
N SER A 14 -2.88 2.28 -24.34
CA SER A 14 -4.01 2.04 -23.42
C SER A 14 -4.51 3.38 -22.88
N PRO A 15 -5.83 3.59 -22.76
CA PRO A 15 -6.36 4.83 -22.20
C PRO A 15 -5.72 5.10 -20.84
N ALA A 16 -5.35 6.34 -20.60
CA ALA A 16 -4.71 6.72 -19.33
C ALA A 16 -5.67 6.49 -18.17
N CYS A 17 -5.17 5.97 -17.06
CA CYS A 17 -5.93 5.88 -15.83
C CYS A 17 -6.39 7.28 -15.40
N PRO A 18 -7.68 7.50 -15.07
CA PRO A 18 -8.15 8.77 -14.51
C PRO A 18 -7.40 9.08 -13.22
N GLU A 19 -7.29 10.36 -12.89
CA GLU A 19 -6.65 10.83 -11.66
C GLU A 19 -7.65 11.63 -10.84
N GLY A 20 -7.71 11.36 -9.54
CA GLY A 20 -8.59 12.09 -8.64
C GLY A 20 -9.28 11.22 -7.59
N LEU A 21 -10.15 11.86 -6.83
CA LEU A 21 -11.08 11.24 -5.89
C LEU A 21 -12.48 11.24 -6.49
N PHE A 22 -13.14 10.08 -6.45
CA PHE A 22 -14.48 9.88 -7.04
C PHE A 22 -15.46 9.42 -5.96
N LEU A 23 -16.66 10.03 -5.97
CA LEU A 23 -17.75 9.63 -5.07
C LEU A 23 -18.50 8.44 -5.66
N MET A 24 -18.03 7.23 -5.36
CA MET A 24 -18.62 5.98 -5.82
C MET A 24 -18.10 4.77 -5.04
N ASP A 25 -18.72 3.62 -5.25
CA ASP A 25 -18.24 2.36 -4.71
C ASP A 25 -16.83 2.01 -5.24
N GLY A 26 -15.95 1.55 -4.36
CA GLY A 26 -14.55 1.31 -4.72
C GLY A 26 -14.34 0.09 -5.63
N ILE A 27 -15.18 -0.95 -5.50
CA ILE A 27 -15.11 -2.14 -6.38
C ILE A 27 -15.59 -1.77 -7.78
N GLU A 28 -16.71 -1.06 -7.88
CA GLU A 28 -17.21 -0.53 -9.16
C GLU A 28 -16.23 0.49 -9.75
N GLY A 29 -15.60 1.31 -8.89
CA GLY A 29 -14.52 2.20 -9.29
C GLY A 29 -13.39 1.47 -9.96
N LEU A 30 -12.83 0.41 -9.35
CA LEU A 30 -11.78 -0.40 -9.97
C LEU A 30 -12.23 -1.04 -11.31
N ARG A 31 -13.47 -1.55 -11.38
CA ARG A 31 -14.02 -2.14 -12.62
C ARG A 31 -14.13 -1.12 -13.76
N SER A 32 -14.34 0.15 -13.44
CA SER A 32 -14.45 1.23 -14.42
C SER A 32 -13.09 1.68 -15.01
N LEU A 33 -11.99 1.33 -14.33
CA LEU A 33 -10.66 1.69 -14.78
C LEU A 33 -10.22 0.89 -16.01
N PRO A 34 -9.31 1.43 -16.84
CA PRO A 34 -8.65 0.66 -17.87
C PRO A 34 -7.92 -0.54 -17.25
N LYS A 35 -7.99 -1.68 -17.92
CA LYS A 35 -7.36 -2.92 -17.46
C LYS A 35 -5.86 -2.71 -17.22
N HIS A 36 -5.37 -3.18 -16.05
CA HIS A 36 -3.94 -3.13 -15.68
C HIS A 36 -3.36 -1.71 -15.72
N SER A 37 -4.13 -0.72 -15.28
CA SER A 37 -3.73 0.69 -15.26
C SER A 37 -3.22 1.19 -13.90
N VAL A 38 -3.37 0.39 -12.85
CA VAL A 38 -2.96 0.68 -11.48
C VAL A 38 -1.65 -0.03 -11.15
N ASP A 39 -0.66 0.70 -10.62
CA ASP A 39 0.64 0.16 -10.21
C ASP A 39 0.61 -0.39 -8.79
N MET A 40 -0.19 0.24 -7.92
CA MET A 40 -0.35 -0.17 -6.53
C MET A 40 -1.77 0.08 -6.05
N LEU A 41 -2.36 -0.89 -5.35
CA LEU A 41 -3.53 -0.68 -4.49
C LEU A 41 -3.06 -0.60 -3.04
N LEU A 42 -3.37 0.50 -2.34
CA LEU A 42 -3.15 0.68 -0.91
C LEU A 42 -4.45 1.14 -0.28
N THR A 43 -5.07 0.32 0.55
CA THR A 43 -6.40 0.60 1.07
C THR A 43 -6.63 0.07 2.48
N ASP A 44 -7.51 0.74 3.21
CA ASP A 44 -7.97 0.39 4.56
C ASP A 44 -9.47 0.04 4.50
N PRO A 45 -9.83 -1.22 4.16
CA PRO A 45 -11.22 -1.61 4.02
C PRO A 45 -11.91 -1.69 5.39
N PRO A 46 -13.24 -1.66 5.45
CA PRO A 46 -13.97 -1.93 6.68
C PRO A 46 -13.76 -3.38 7.15
N TYR A 47 -13.54 -3.56 8.47
CA TYR A 47 -13.22 -4.87 9.06
C TYR A 47 -14.43 -5.60 9.65
N GLY A 48 -15.59 -4.94 9.76
CA GLY A 48 -16.78 -5.49 10.43
C GLY A 48 -16.59 -5.69 11.94
N THR A 49 -15.73 -4.92 12.57
CA THR A 49 -15.37 -5.07 13.99
C THR A 49 -15.88 -3.95 14.89
N THR A 50 -16.50 -2.94 14.31
CA THR A 50 -17.09 -1.79 15.02
C THR A 50 -18.60 -1.70 14.83
N ARG A 51 -19.25 -0.79 15.56
CA ARG A 51 -20.69 -0.52 15.38
C ARG A 51 -20.98 0.61 14.40
N ASN A 52 -19.96 1.08 13.69
CA ASN A 52 -20.16 2.12 12.67
C ASN A 52 -20.95 1.54 11.50
N PHE A 53 -21.91 2.29 10.98
CA PHE A 53 -22.78 1.84 9.87
C PHE A 53 -21.99 1.54 8.58
N TRP A 54 -20.83 2.16 8.40
CA TRP A 54 -19.96 1.95 7.24
C TRP A 54 -18.99 0.77 7.41
N ASP A 55 -18.86 0.18 8.62
CA ASP A 55 -17.92 -0.91 8.88
C ASP A 55 -18.50 -2.27 8.47
N VAL A 56 -18.86 -2.39 7.19
CA VAL A 56 -19.36 -3.62 6.56
C VAL A 56 -18.26 -4.20 5.67
N PRO A 57 -17.78 -5.43 5.94
CA PRO A 57 -16.74 -6.07 5.14
C PRO A 57 -17.09 -6.12 3.65
N LEU A 58 -16.10 -5.87 2.81
CA LEU A 58 -16.27 -5.94 1.36
C LEU A 58 -16.52 -7.38 0.89
N PRO A 59 -17.30 -7.60 -0.18
CA PRO A 59 -17.48 -8.90 -0.81
C PRO A 59 -16.16 -9.33 -1.47
N LEU A 60 -15.45 -10.29 -0.85
CA LEU A 60 -14.08 -10.66 -1.23
C LEU A 60 -13.96 -11.25 -2.65
N PRO A 61 -14.89 -12.11 -3.15
CA PRO A 61 -14.82 -12.59 -4.54
C PRO A 61 -14.82 -11.43 -5.55
N GLU A 62 -15.76 -10.52 -5.44
CA GLU A 62 -15.94 -9.35 -6.32
C GLU A 62 -14.74 -8.38 -6.21
N LEU A 63 -14.23 -8.21 -4.99
CA LEU A 63 -13.02 -7.42 -4.72
C LEU A 63 -11.83 -7.99 -5.51
N TRP A 64 -11.58 -9.30 -5.42
CA TRP A 64 -10.44 -9.90 -6.09
C TRP A 64 -10.57 -9.90 -7.62
N GLU A 65 -11.78 -9.98 -8.16
CA GLU A 65 -12.03 -9.82 -9.60
C GLU A 65 -11.66 -8.39 -10.05
N ALA A 66 -12.15 -7.37 -9.34
CA ALA A 66 -11.88 -5.97 -9.64
C ALA A 66 -10.38 -5.63 -9.47
N VAL A 67 -9.72 -6.15 -8.44
CA VAL A 67 -8.28 -6.00 -8.22
C VAL A 67 -7.49 -6.60 -9.38
N LYS A 68 -7.79 -7.83 -9.80
CA LYS A 68 -7.12 -8.49 -10.93
C LYS A 68 -7.37 -7.78 -12.27
N TRP A 69 -8.50 -7.10 -12.40
CA TRP A 69 -8.81 -6.27 -13.57
C TRP A 69 -7.94 -5.01 -13.61
N ALA A 70 -7.97 -4.22 -12.53
CA ALA A 70 -7.42 -2.86 -12.51
C ALA A 70 -5.90 -2.84 -12.26
N VAL A 71 -5.41 -3.67 -11.31
CA VAL A 71 -3.99 -3.69 -10.93
C VAL A 71 -3.17 -4.47 -11.93
N LYS A 72 -1.98 -3.96 -12.25
CA LYS A 72 -1.00 -4.64 -13.10
C LYS A 72 -0.61 -6.00 -12.52
N PRO A 73 -0.28 -7.00 -13.34
CA PRO A 73 0.18 -8.30 -12.83
C PRO A 73 1.42 -8.22 -11.92
N ASP A 74 2.28 -7.22 -12.14
CA ASP A 74 3.45 -6.86 -11.34
C ASP A 74 3.20 -5.65 -10.43
N GLY A 75 1.93 -5.28 -10.22
CA GLY A 75 1.50 -4.29 -9.25
C GLY A 75 1.38 -4.87 -7.84
N ALA A 76 1.64 -4.06 -6.83
CA ALA A 76 1.49 -4.44 -5.43
C ALA A 76 0.07 -4.14 -4.93
N VAL A 77 -0.47 -5.03 -4.08
CA VAL A 77 -1.79 -4.87 -3.46
C VAL A 77 -1.62 -4.96 -1.96
N LEU A 78 -1.86 -3.87 -1.26
CA LEU A 78 -1.68 -3.74 0.18
C LEU A 78 -3.00 -3.40 0.86
N PHE A 79 -3.34 -4.23 1.85
CA PHE A 79 -4.51 -4.00 2.70
C PHE A 79 -4.10 -3.80 4.14
N PHE A 80 -4.53 -2.70 4.74
CA PHE A 80 -4.56 -2.63 6.19
C PHE A 80 -5.58 -3.64 6.71
N ALA A 81 -5.25 -4.33 7.78
CA ALA A 81 -6.11 -5.34 8.36
C ALA A 81 -5.78 -5.59 9.84
N GLN A 82 -6.79 -5.97 10.61
CA GLN A 82 -6.64 -6.30 12.02
C GLN A 82 -7.38 -7.60 12.33
N CYS A 83 -6.87 -8.38 13.29
CA CYS A 83 -7.51 -9.62 13.74
C CYS A 83 -8.95 -9.37 14.22
N PRO A 84 -9.93 -10.21 13.78
CA PRO A 84 -9.81 -11.44 12.99
C PRO A 84 -9.87 -11.25 11.47
N TYR A 85 -10.21 -10.07 10.97
CA TYR A 85 -10.42 -9.79 9.55
C TYR A 85 -9.17 -10.06 8.70
N ASP A 86 -7.97 -9.79 9.23
CA ASP A 86 -6.70 -10.08 8.55
C ASP A 86 -6.56 -11.57 8.16
N LYS A 87 -7.09 -12.48 8.98
CA LYS A 87 -7.06 -13.93 8.70
C LYS A 87 -8.04 -14.29 7.58
N VAL A 88 -9.24 -13.70 7.59
CA VAL A 88 -10.26 -13.91 6.56
C VAL A 88 -9.76 -13.35 5.22
N LEU A 89 -9.27 -12.12 5.21
CA LEU A 89 -8.74 -11.48 4.01
C LEU A 89 -7.50 -12.23 3.47
N GLY A 90 -6.56 -12.61 4.33
CA GLY A 90 -5.39 -13.38 3.94
C GLY A 90 -5.75 -14.73 3.32
N ALA A 91 -6.66 -15.48 3.95
CA ALA A 91 -7.12 -16.77 3.48
C ALA A 91 -7.91 -16.69 2.17
N SER A 92 -8.57 -15.58 1.89
CA SER A 92 -9.39 -15.39 0.69
C SER A 92 -8.59 -15.42 -0.62
N ASN A 93 -7.27 -15.19 -0.57
CA ASN A 93 -6.41 -15.24 -1.76
C ASN A 93 -4.97 -15.65 -1.43
N LEU A 94 -4.80 -16.87 -0.90
CA LEU A 94 -3.48 -17.42 -0.55
C LEU A 94 -2.53 -17.51 -1.76
N SER A 95 -3.05 -17.64 -2.97
CA SER A 95 -2.23 -17.70 -4.18
C SER A 95 -1.48 -16.38 -4.45
N MET A 96 -1.99 -15.27 -3.98
CA MET A 96 -1.37 -13.94 -4.12
C MET A 96 -0.74 -13.43 -2.82
N LEU A 97 -1.15 -13.93 -1.64
CA LEU A 97 -0.57 -13.52 -0.35
C LEU A 97 0.91 -13.88 -0.29
N ARG A 98 1.74 -12.93 0.13
CA ARG A 98 3.21 -13.10 0.18
C ARG A 98 3.77 -12.94 1.58
N TYR A 99 3.50 -11.82 2.21
CA TYR A 99 3.97 -11.47 3.56
C TYR A 99 3.13 -10.34 4.12
N GLU A 100 3.46 -9.92 5.33
CA GLU A 100 2.84 -8.78 5.98
C GLU A 100 3.89 -7.82 6.54
N TRP A 101 3.56 -6.54 6.53
CA TRP A 101 4.15 -5.54 7.40
C TRP A 101 3.31 -5.45 8.67
N VAL A 102 3.96 -5.16 9.79
CA VAL A 102 3.30 -4.94 11.08
C VAL A 102 3.53 -3.48 11.48
N TRP A 103 2.46 -2.69 11.44
CA TRP A 103 2.52 -1.33 11.96
C TRP A 103 2.43 -1.34 13.49
N TYR A 104 3.51 -0.87 14.14
CA TYR A 104 3.57 -0.65 15.58
C TYR A 104 3.11 0.77 15.90
N LYS A 105 2.00 0.89 16.62
CA LYS A 105 1.34 2.16 16.95
C LYS A 105 1.95 2.80 18.19
N SER A 106 2.10 4.12 18.20
CA SER A 106 2.53 4.86 19.39
C SER A 106 1.51 4.75 20.56
N ARG A 107 0.22 4.54 20.23
CA ARG A 107 -0.86 4.38 21.21
C ARG A 107 -1.60 3.06 21.00
N CYS A 108 -1.89 2.38 22.12
CA CYS A 108 -2.75 1.21 22.10
C CYS A 108 -4.22 1.60 21.85
N THR A 109 -4.98 0.69 21.26
CA THR A 109 -6.43 0.78 21.08
C THR A 109 -7.14 -0.38 21.77
N GLY A 110 -8.49 -0.31 21.88
CA GLY A 110 -9.28 -1.37 22.49
C GLY A 110 -9.36 -1.34 24.02
N PHE A 111 -9.15 -0.20 24.67
CA PHE A 111 -9.10 -0.05 26.13
C PHE A 111 -10.39 -0.50 26.84
N LEU A 112 -11.55 -0.43 26.18
CA LEU A 112 -12.82 -0.93 26.73
C LEU A 112 -12.78 -2.43 27.07
N ASN A 113 -11.88 -3.17 26.43
CA ASN A 113 -11.68 -4.60 26.66
C ASN A 113 -10.41 -4.91 27.49
N ALA A 114 -9.76 -3.91 28.07
CA ALA A 114 -8.47 -4.07 28.76
C ALA A 114 -8.45 -5.10 29.89
N ARG A 115 -9.60 -5.38 30.49
CA ARG A 115 -9.75 -6.42 31.53
C ARG A 115 -10.03 -7.83 30.96
N ARG A 116 -10.19 -7.99 29.64
CA ARG A 116 -10.57 -9.25 28.99
C ARG A 116 -9.59 -9.68 27.91
N ALA A 117 -8.83 -8.74 27.35
CA ALA A 117 -7.88 -8.99 26.27
C ALA A 117 -6.75 -7.95 26.33
N PRO A 118 -5.57 -8.26 25.77
CA PRO A 118 -4.49 -7.28 25.65
C PRO A 118 -4.92 -6.11 24.74
N LEU A 119 -4.40 -4.93 25.05
CA LEU A 119 -4.59 -3.77 24.18
C LEU A 119 -3.92 -3.98 22.82
N LYS A 120 -4.58 -3.55 21.77
CA LYS A 120 -4.07 -3.67 20.41
C LYS A 120 -3.04 -2.57 20.15
N ARG A 121 -1.78 -2.95 19.95
CA ARG A 121 -0.67 -2.03 19.63
C ARG A 121 -0.16 -2.19 18.21
N THR A 122 -0.57 -3.22 17.52
CA THR A 122 -0.16 -3.49 16.15
C THR A 122 -1.36 -3.52 15.20
N GLU A 123 -1.07 -3.31 13.94
CA GLU A 123 -1.99 -3.52 12.83
C GLU A 123 -1.21 -4.10 11.66
N ASN A 124 -1.80 -5.08 10.98
CA ASN A 124 -1.14 -5.75 9.87
C ASN A 124 -1.41 -5.01 8.56
N ILE A 125 -0.44 -5.08 7.65
CA ILE A 125 -0.61 -4.64 6.27
C ILE A 125 -0.25 -5.83 5.41
N LEU A 126 -1.27 -6.52 4.89
CA LEU A 126 -1.10 -7.72 4.10
C LEU A 126 -0.68 -7.35 2.68
N VAL A 127 0.36 -8.01 2.17
CA VAL A 127 0.94 -7.76 0.85
C VAL A 127 0.62 -8.91 -0.09
N PHE A 128 -0.02 -8.57 -1.20
CA PHE A 128 -0.41 -9.51 -2.25
C PHE A 128 0.17 -9.07 -3.60
N TYR A 129 0.59 -10.00 -4.42
CA TYR A 129 0.92 -9.76 -5.82
C TYR A 129 0.89 -11.05 -6.64
N GLN A 130 0.65 -10.95 -7.96
CA GLN A 130 0.72 -12.08 -8.88
C GLN A 130 2.17 -12.36 -9.29
N LYS A 131 2.87 -11.32 -9.77
CA LYS A 131 4.28 -11.32 -10.14
C LYS A 131 5.03 -10.39 -9.21
N LEU A 132 6.32 -10.60 -9.06
CA LEU A 132 7.18 -9.74 -8.22
C LEU A 132 7.05 -8.28 -8.64
N PRO A 133 6.56 -7.39 -7.74
CA PRO A 133 6.42 -5.97 -8.05
C PRO A 133 7.75 -5.23 -8.00
N TYR A 134 7.74 -3.97 -8.40
CA TYR A 134 8.81 -3.06 -8.03
C TYR A 134 8.97 -3.07 -6.50
N TYR A 135 10.21 -3.09 -6.02
CA TYR A 135 10.53 -3.06 -4.60
C TYR A 135 11.77 -2.20 -4.38
N ASP A 136 11.59 -1.09 -3.67
CA ASP A 136 12.66 -0.19 -3.24
C ASP A 136 12.75 -0.24 -1.71
N PRO A 137 13.73 -0.97 -1.16
CA PRO A 137 13.86 -1.08 0.29
C PRO A 137 14.22 0.28 0.89
N GLN A 138 13.38 0.78 1.78
CA GLN A 138 13.66 1.99 2.53
C GLN A 138 14.68 1.66 3.63
N PHE A 139 15.97 1.83 3.32
CA PHE A 139 17.06 1.43 4.21
C PHE A 139 17.01 2.16 5.56
N GLU A 140 17.37 1.42 6.61
CA GLU A 140 17.50 1.93 7.97
C GLU A 140 18.96 2.23 8.30
N GLN A 141 19.23 3.34 9.00
CA GLN A 141 20.56 3.68 9.46
C GLN A 141 20.88 2.93 10.75
N GLY A 142 21.92 2.13 10.72
CA GLY A 142 22.48 1.43 11.88
C GLY A 142 23.97 1.70 12.04
N LYS A 143 24.60 1.04 13.01
CA LYS A 143 26.06 1.08 13.14
C LYS A 143 26.72 0.27 12.03
N PRO A 144 27.82 0.75 11.41
CA PRO A 144 28.59 -0.04 10.47
C PRO A 144 29.01 -1.41 11.04
N TYR A 145 29.00 -2.45 10.20
CA TYR A 145 29.43 -3.78 10.63
C TYR A 145 30.09 -4.55 9.50
N LYS A 146 31.03 -5.45 9.87
CA LYS A 146 31.58 -6.44 8.98
C LYS A 146 31.24 -7.83 9.51
N LYS A 147 30.61 -8.65 8.69
CA LYS A 147 30.30 -10.04 9.02
C LYS A 147 31.06 -10.95 8.07
N ILE A 148 32.00 -11.74 8.61
CA ILE A 148 32.68 -12.80 7.88
C ILE A 148 31.87 -14.08 8.10
N SER A 149 31.18 -14.56 7.06
CA SER A 149 30.55 -15.87 7.14
C SER A 149 31.59 -16.96 7.00
N ARG A 150 31.65 -17.87 7.97
CA ARG A 150 32.52 -19.08 7.95
C ARG A 150 31.76 -20.33 7.55
N THR A 151 30.46 -20.25 7.33
CA THR A 151 29.59 -21.39 7.01
C THR A 151 29.62 -21.74 5.53
N GLY A 152 29.56 -23.03 5.25
CA GLY A 152 29.59 -23.56 3.89
C GLY A 152 28.41 -23.14 3.03
N ASP A 153 28.49 -23.39 1.74
CA ASP A 153 27.60 -22.94 0.71
C ASP A 153 26.27 -23.73 0.64
N ASN A 154 26.04 -24.66 1.57
CA ASN A 154 24.85 -25.50 1.65
C ASN A 154 24.14 -25.29 2.98
N SER A 155 22.85 -24.98 2.90
CA SER A 155 21.95 -24.99 4.05
C SER A 155 20.84 -26.02 3.80
N PRO A 156 20.50 -26.89 4.75
CA PRO A 156 19.35 -27.79 4.62
C PRO A 156 18.04 -27.03 4.38
N ASN A 157 17.96 -25.78 4.84
CA ASN A 157 16.75 -24.95 4.72
C ASN A 157 16.70 -24.12 3.44
N TYR A 158 17.85 -23.71 2.88
CA TYR A 158 17.93 -22.74 1.77
C TYR A 158 18.63 -23.30 0.53
N GLY A 159 19.10 -24.55 0.56
CA GLY A 159 19.84 -25.17 -0.56
C GLY A 159 21.22 -24.52 -0.78
N LYS A 160 21.65 -24.53 -2.04
CA LYS A 160 22.93 -23.90 -2.44
C LYS A 160 22.76 -22.41 -2.62
N PHE A 161 23.61 -21.61 -1.98
CA PHE A 161 23.69 -20.16 -2.19
C PHE A 161 25.15 -19.71 -2.29
N LEU A 162 25.37 -18.65 -3.04
CA LEU A 162 26.71 -18.07 -3.19
C LEU A 162 27.14 -17.45 -1.86
N ARG A 163 28.36 -17.72 -1.44
CA ARG A 163 28.98 -17.01 -0.31
C ARG A 163 29.02 -15.52 -0.62
N SER A 164 28.38 -14.71 0.19
CA SER A 164 28.59 -13.29 0.19
C SER A 164 29.17 -12.87 1.54
N SER A 165 30.26 -12.13 1.54
CA SER A 165 30.66 -11.36 2.71
C SER A 165 29.56 -10.30 2.90
N SER A 166 28.75 -10.42 3.94
CA SER A 166 27.77 -9.40 4.28
C SER A 166 28.43 -8.37 5.19
N GLY A 167 28.35 -7.13 4.82
CA GLY A 167 28.77 -6.00 5.62
C GLY A 167 28.08 -4.75 5.14
N SER A 168 28.00 -3.76 6.00
CA SER A 168 27.53 -2.44 5.67
C SER A 168 28.52 -1.45 6.25
N GLU A 169 29.39 -0.92 5.41
CA GLU A 169 30.43 0.06 5.81
C GLU A 169 29.80 1.42 6.10
N ASP A 170 28.70 1.74 5.45
CA ASP A 170 27.87 2.93 5.67
C ASP A 170 26.82 2.77 6.78
N GLY A 171 26.64 1.55 7.29
CA GLY A 171 25.66 1.21 8.31
C GLY A 171 24.24 1.04 7.79
N LEU A 172 24.00 1.10 6.48
CA LEU A 172 22.66 0.88 5.89
C LEU A 172 22.23 -0.58 6.06
N ARG A 173 20.98 -0.79 6.42
CA ARG A 173 20.37 -2.11 6.62
C ARG A 173 19.04 -2.20 5.89
N PHE A 174 18.77 -3.37 5.32
CA PHE A 174 17.44 -3.67 4.82
C PHE A 174 16.44 -3.58 5.95
N PRO A 175 15.23 -3.01 5.67
CA PRO A 175 14.19 -2.86 6.67
C PRO A 175 13.67 -4.23 7.15
N GLY A 176 13.32 -4.31 8.44
CA GLY A 176 12.47 -5.38 8.94
C GLY A 176 11.01 -5.12 8.60
N ASN A 177 10.15 -6.11 8.81
CA ASN A 177 8.70 -5.96 8.56
C ASN A 177 7.93 -5.26 9.68
N LEU A 178 8.61 -4.74 10.70
CA LEU A 178 8.00 -3.97 11.79
C LEU A 178 8.19 -2.47 11.55
N LEU A 179 7.10 -1.76 11.30
CA LEU A 179 7.09 -0.32 11.00
C LEU A 179 6.59 0.47 12.21
N ALA A 180 7.43 1.34 12.76
CA ALA A 180 7.07 2.18 13.90
C ALA A 180 6.69 3.59 13.41
N PHE A 181 5.38 3.86 13.31
CA PHE A 181 4.83 5.17 12.97
C PHE A 181 3.83 5.64 14.02
N SER A 182 3.86 6.92 14.35
CA SER A 182 2.94 7.49 15.32
C SER A 182 1.51 7.49 14.80
N SER A 183 0.57 7.12 15.68
CA SER A 183 -0.86 7.26 15.37
C SER A 183 -1.25 8.74 15.27
N VAL A 184 -2.15 9.06 14.37
CA VAL A 184 -2.67 10.43 14.18
C VAL A 184 -3.45 10.86 15.43
N GLN A 185 -3.21 12.09 15.91
CA GLN A 185 -3.85 12.59 17.12
C GLN A 185 -5.12 13.41 16.85
N ARG A 186 -5.06 14.27 15.82
CA ARG A 186 -6.21 15.07 15.36
C ARG A 186 -6.64 14.53 14.02
N THR A 187 -7.76 13.86 13.98
CA THR A 187 -8.25 13.14 12.80
C THR A 187 -9.49 13.79 12.22
N VAL A 188 -9.61 13.79 10.91
CA VAL A 188 -10.84 14.12 10.18
C VAL A 188 -11.69 12.86 9.93
N HIS A 189 -11.13 11.68 10.14
CA HIS A 189 -11.81 10.40 10.06
C HIS A 189 -11.38 9.51 11.26
N PRO A 190 -12.30 8.77 11.89
CA PRO A 190 -12.02 8.00 13.12
C PRO A 190 -10.86 7.01 13.02
N THR A 191 -10.64 6.44 11.83
CA THR A 191 -9.60 5.42 11.57
C THR A 191 -8.47 5.93 10.68
N GLN A 192 -8.25 7.25 10.63
CA GLN A 192 -7.23 7.86 9.78
C GLN A 192 -5.84 7.25 10.00
N LYS A 193 -5.22 6.81 8.90
CA LYS A 193 -3.85 6.29 8.90
C LYS A 193 -2.82 7.45 8.87
N PRO A 194 -1.60 7.24 9.40
CA PRO A 194 -0.52 8.21 9.26
C PRO A 194 -0.09 8.38 7.80
N VAL A 195 0.08 9.61 7.36
CA VAL A 195 0.54 9.92 5.99
C VAL A 195 1.93 9.33 5.75
N GLU A 196 2.85 9.48 6.71
CA GLU A 196 4.22 8.99 6.61
C GLU A 196 4.29 7.47 6.43
N LEU A 197 3.38 6.70 7.05
CA LEU A 197 3.28 5.26 6.84
C LEU A 197 2.86 4.93 5.40
N CYS A 198 1.85 5.63 4.89
CA CYS A 198 1.41 5.45 3.49
C CYS A 198 2.50 5.89 2.51
N GLU A 199 3.22 6.99 2.77
CA GLU A 199 4.35 7.43 1.95
C GLU A 199 5.48 6.37 1.92
N TYR A 200 5.81 5.77 3.07
CA TYR A 200 6.79 4.69 3.15
C TYR A 200 6.41 3.52 2.26
N LEU A 201 5.17 3.03 2.36
CA LEU A 201 4.67 1.93 1.57
C LEU A 201 4.62 2.27 0.07
N ILE A 202 4.16 3.48 -0.27
CA ILE A 202 4.10 3.95 -1.66
C ILE A 202 5.51 4.01 -2.28
N ARG A 203 6.50 4.56 -1.58
CA ARG A 203 7.90 4.58 -2.07
C ARG A 203 8.45 3.17 -2.25
N THR A 204 8.10 2.26 -1.36
CA THR A 204 8.57 0.87 -1.41
C THR A 204 8.10 0.13 -2.66
N TYR A 205 6.87 0.36 -3.10
CA TYR A 205 6.25 -0.45 -4.16
C TYR A 205 5.97 0.28 -5.47
N THR A 206 6.31 1.56 -5.57
CA THR A 206 6.06 2.35 -6.78
C THR A 206 7.22 3.30 -7.11
N ARG A 207 7.30 3.69 -8.39
CA ARG A 207 8.16 4.77 -8.87
C ARG A 207 7.40 6.09 -8.94
N PRO A 208 8.08 7.25 -8.91
CA PRO A 208 7.44 8.53 -9.23
C PRO A 208 6.67 8.48 -10.56
N GLY A 209 5.47 9.10 -10.57
CA GLY A 209 4.57 9.12 -11.72
C GLY A 209 3.68 7.89 -11.89
N GLU A 210 3.90 6.79 -11.15
CA GLU A 210 3.02 5.62 -11.15
C GLU A 210 1.72 5.88 -10.41
N VAL A 211 0.71 5.03 -10.65
CA VAL A 211 -0.67 5.20 -10.16
C VAL A 211 -0.91 4.37 -8.92
N VAL A 212 -1.30 5.04 -7.83
CA VAL A 212 -1.74 4.43 -6.57
C VAL A 212 -3.26 4.52 -6.49
N ALA A 213 -3.93 3.39 -6.24
CA ALA A 213 -5.37 3.33 -6.03
C ALA A 213 -5.73 3.14 -4.56
N ASP A 214 -6.88 3.68 -4.15
CA ASP A 214 -7.51 3.42 -2.85
C ASP A 214 -9.02 3.29 -3.03
N ILE A 215 -9.61 2.19 -2.57
CA ILE A 215 -11.05 1.89 -2.72
C ILE A 215 -11.90 2.24 -1.49
N CYS A 216 -11.27 2.66 -0.41
CA CYS A 216 -11.91 3.04 0.85
C CYS A 216 -11.21 4.28 1.42
N THR A 217 -11.30 5.38 0.68
CA THR A 217 -10.43 6.56 0.85
C THR A 217 -10.56 7.23 2.22
N GLY A 218 -11.77 7.26 2.79
CA GLY A 218 -12.03 7.88 4.09
C GLY A 218 -11.53 9.34 4.15
N SER A 219 -10.43 9.56 4.87
CA SER A 219 -9.82 10.88 5.04
C SER A 219 -8.89 11.33 3.89
N GLY A 220 -8.70 10.54 2.84
CA GLY A 220 -7.81 10.89 1.73
C GLY A 220 -6.31 10.64 1.99
N THR A 221 -5.95 9.87 3.01
CA THR A 221 -4.55 9.70 3.42
C THR A 221 -3.67 9.11 2.32
N THR A 222 -4.16 8.08 1.61
CA THR A 222 -3.43 7.44 0.50
C THR A 222 -3.19 8.43 -0.64
N ALA A 223 -4.19 9.25 -0.99
CA ALA A 223 -4.06 10.27 -2.03
C ALA A 223 -3.06 11.36 -1.64
N VAL A 224 -3.12 11.87 -0.39
CA VAL A 224 -2.14 12.84 0.14
C VAL A 224 -0.73 12.26 0.09
N ALA A 225 -0.54 11.01 0.52
CA ALA A 225 0.76 10.34 0.48
C ALA A 225 1.28 10.15 -0.96
N ALA A 226 0.39 9.84 -1.91
CA ALA A 226 0.73 9.75 -3.34
C ALA A 226 1.21 11.11 -3.88
N VAL A 227 0.48 12.19 -3.61
CA VAL A 227 0.86 13.57 -3.98
C VAL A 227 2.22 13.94 -3.39
N ASN A 228 2.43 13.72 -2.09
CA ASN A 228 3.69 14.05 -1.40
C ASN A 228 4.90 13.30 -1.97
N THR A 229 4.67 12.14 -2.55
CA THR A 229 5.72 11.28 -3.09
C THR A 229 5.86 11.36 -4.61
N GLY A 230 5.11 12.25 -5.26
CA GLY A 230 5.15 12.44 -6.72
C GLY A 230 4.50 11.30 -7.50
N ARG A 231 3.54 10.59 -6.91
CA ARG A 231 2.74 9.56 -7.57
C ARG A 231 1.38 10.14 -7.97
N ARG A 232 0.80 9.55 -9.00
CA ARG A 232 -0.59 9.80 -9.38
C ARG A 232 -1.49 8.98 -8.47
N PHE A 233 -2.76 9.39 -8.33
CA PHE A 233 -3.71 8.63 -7.52
C PHE A 233 -5.06 8.51 -8.20
N VAL A 234 -5.77 7.42 -7.90
CA VAL A 234 -7.19 7.23 -8.21
C VAL A 234 -7.86 6.62 -6.98
N CYS A 235 -8.78 7.36 -6.40
CA CYS A 235 -9.35 7.04 -5.09
C CYS A 235 -10.87 7.08 -5.14
N PHE A 236 -11.51 6.23 -4.34
CA PHE A 236 -12.96 6.09 -4.32
C PHE A 236 -13.48 6.18 -2.89
N GLU A 237 -14.58 6.91 -2.70
CA GLU A 237 -15.28 7.07 -1.42
C GLU A 237 -16.80 7.03 -1.66
N THR A 238 -17.51 6.24 -0.86
CA THR A 238 -18.98 6.10 -0.98
C THR A 238 -19.74 7.13 -0.16
N ALA A 239 -19.17 7.58 0.96
CA ALA A 239 -19.83 8.45 1.92
C ALA A 239 -19.56 9.93 1.60
N PRO A 240 -20.58 10.73 1.22
CA PRO A 240 -20.41 12.17 0.97
C PRO A 240 -19.81 12.92 2.15
N ALA A 241 -20.09 12.47 3.37
CA ALA A 241 -19.56 13.05 4.61
C ALA A 241 -18.03 12.95 4.73
N PHE A 242 -17.40 11.92 4.15
CA PHE A 242 -15.96 11.75 4.10
C PHE A 242 -15.35 12.28 2.80
N TYR A 243 -16.11 12.23 1.70
CA TYR A 243 -15.65 12.70 0.40
C TYR A 243 -15.25 14.19 0.41
N ALA A 244 -16.10 15.07 0.95
CA ALA A 244 -15.82 16.50 0.94
C ALA A 244 -14.57 16.89 1.77
N PRO A 245 -14.39 16.43 3.02
CA PRO A 245 -13.16 16.66 3.78
C PRO A 245 -11.92 16.07 3.13
N ALA A 246 -12.01 14.88 2.52
CA ALA A 246 -10.90 14.27 1.80
C ALA A 246 -10.49 15.09 0.57
N THR A 247 -11.46 15.58 -0.20
CA THR A 247 -11.21 16.46 -1.37
C THR A 247 -10.43 17.70 -0.97
N GLU A 248 -10.85 18.37 0.10
CA GLU A 248 -10.16 19.57 0.57
C GLU A 248 -8.75 19.27 1.08
N ARG A 249 -8.57 18.17 1.79
CA ARG A 249 -7.25 17.75 2.27
C ARG A 249 -6.29 17.42 1.13
N ILE A 250 -6.77 16.74 0.09
CA ILE A 250 -5.98 16.43 -1.12
C ILE A 250 -5.63 17.72 -1.87
N ARG A 251 -6.57 18.68 -1.99
CA ARG A 251 -6.34 19.97 -2.62
C ARG A 251 -5.21 20.72 -1.91
N LEU A 252 -5.28 20.85 -0.58
CA LEU A 252 -4.26 21.51 0.24
C LEU A 252 -2.88 20.84 0.10
N ALA A 253 -2.81 19.50 0.12
CA ALA A 253 -1.57 18.78 -0.09
C ALA A 253 -0.97 19.05 -1.48
N THR A 254 -1.80 19.09 -2.51
CA THR A 254 -1.39 19.35 -3.89
C THR A 254 -0.82 20.79 -4.03
N GLU A 255 -1.45 21.76 -3.40
CA GLU A 255 -0.97 23.15 -3.39
C GLU A 255 0.35 23.28 -2.62
N ALA A 256 0.48 22.63 -1.46
CA ALA A 256 1.70 22.63 -0.68
C ALA A 256 2.89 22.05 -1.47
N VAL A 257 2.70 20.92 -2.16
CA VAL A 257 3.74 20.31 -3.01
C VAL A 257 4.12 21.23 -4.17
N LYS A 258 3.15 21.90 -4.82
CA LYS A 258 3.43 22.90 -5.88
C LYS A 258 4.22 24.11 -5.35
N ALA A 259 4.03 24.47 -4.09
CA ALA A 259 4.78 25.55 -3.42
C ALA A 259 6.15 25.09 -2.88
N GLY A 260 6.57 23.86 -3.13
CA GLY A 260 7.83 23.28 -2.62
C GLY A 260 7.79 22.87 -1.15
N GLN A 261 6.60 22.74 -0.57
CA GLN A 261 6.37 22.26 0.79
C GLN A 261 5.83 20.84 0.79
N LYS A 262 6.01 20.11 1.90
CA LYS A 262 5.36 18.80 2.06
C LYS A 262 3.87 19.01 2.36
N GLY A 263 2.99 18.28 1.69
CA GLY A 263 1.55 18.29 1.98
C GLY A 263 1.26 17.70 3.37
N VAL A 264 0.23 18.18 4.03
CA VAL A 264 -0.16 17.85 5.42
C VAL A 264 -1.16 16.71 5.48
#